data_37f30705068f547338ade068b3503176
#
_entry.id   37f30705068f547338ade068b3503176
#
_cell.length_a   1.000
_cell.length_b   1.000
_cell.length_c   1.000
_cell.angle_alpha   90.00
_cell.angle_beta   90.00
_cell.angle_gamma   90.00
#
_symmetry.space_group_name_H-M   'P 1'
#
loop_
_entity.id
_entity.type
_entity.pdbx_description
1 polymer ?
#
loop_
_entity_poly.entity_id
_entity_poly.type
_entity_poly.pdbx_seq_one_letter_code
_entity_poly.pdbx_strand_id
1 'polypeptide(L)'
;MAKKSSKTPKSNELDGKEFFAAITLIEKEKGIPRTYMLEKITQALISAYKRDHEGISDNVFVEANEITETVRMFIKKEIVEEVTNPYTEVALDDARRSLPSAQTGDVVRIEIKPRNFGRIAAQTARQVIIQGMREAEHNMIYDLFSSKEHEMLLGTVTRIDPRNGAATLRIASGGESTDAYLAPTEQVRGEVIREGDRLKVYVVEVRRSTRGPQVILSRTHPGLVKRLFELEVPEIYDGTVEIRSIAREAGSRSKLAVWSSDENVDPIGACVGPKGSRVNNVVAELGSEKIDIIKYSDDPAAYVAASLSPADVLSVTPLEGSKSCRVMVPDDQLSLAIGKEGQNARLAAKLTGYKIDIKSVSAAHEWEEEDAAAAEEAARLAALAEAEAALDDEAEDLDAAADPDDGPDLPEDDDSAPADAAKETAAEAEEAPDAGDQADGETEPEAEAEADAQA
;
A
#
# COMPACT_ATOMS: atom_id res chain seq x y z
N MET A 1 16.07 -59.29 -54.01
CA MET A 1 16.49 -59.20 -52.59
C MET A 1 16.78 -57.74 -52.25
N ALA A 2 15.81 -57.02 -51.67
CA ALA A 2 15.91 -55.63 -51.30
C ALA A 2 16.31 -55.52 -49.83
N LYS A 3 17.47 -54.89 -49.58
CA LYS A 3 17.97 -54.60 -48.20
C LYS A 3 17.10 -53.55 -47.59
N LYS A 4 16.32 -53.94 -46.55
CA LYS A 4 15.70 -52.98 -45.63
C LYS A 4 16.77 -52.28 -44.82
N SER A 5 16.98 -51.00 -45.06
CA SER A 5 17.79 -50.14 -44.20
C SER A 5 16.99 -49.92 -42.91
N SER A 6 17.50 -50.41 -41.78
CA SER A 6 16.99 -50.13 -40.45
C SER A 6 17.28 -48.66 -40.15
N LYS A 7 16.29 -47.81 -40.18
CA LYS A 7 16.35 -46.50 -39.54
C LYS A 7 16.41 -46.70 -38.03
N THR A 8 17.61 -46.47 -37.46
CA THR A 8 17.80 -46.29 -36.04
C THR A 8 16.91 -45.11 -35.58
N PRO A 9 16.16 -45.27 -34.47
CA PRO A 9 15.41 -44.11 -33.95
C PRO A 9 16.39 -43.03 -33.51
N LYS A 10 16.26 -41.84 -34.07
CA LYS A 10 16.97 -40.67 -33.64
C LYS A 10 16.74 -40.50 -32.14
N SER A 11 17.80 -40.49 -31.36
CA SER A 11 17.81 -40.20 -29.95
C SER A 11 17.08 -38.86 -29.72
N ASN A 12 16.13 -38.89 -28.79
CA ASN A 12 15.42 -37.70 -28.30
C ASN A 12 16.38 -36.87 -27.41
N GLU A 13 17.54 -36.49 -27.94
CA GLU A 13 18.33 -35.41 -27.37
C GLU A 13 17.61 -34.12 -27.76
N LEU A 14 17.25 -33.32 -26.75
CA LEU A 14 16.90 -31.93 -26.97
C LEU A 14 18.01 -31.35 -27.82
N ASP A 15 17.66 -30.95 -29.02
CA ASP A 15 18.61 -30.26 -29.87
C ASP A 15 18.91 -28.93 -29.14
N GLY A 16 20.02 -28.90 -28.38
CA GLY A 16 20.41 -27.76 -27.54
C GLY A 16 20.38 -26.47 -28.34
N LYS A 17 20.70 -26.58 -29.64
CA LYS A 17 20.69 -25.46 -30.57
C LYS A 17 19.29 -24.83 -30.74
N GLU A 18 18.23 -25.64 -30.93
CA GLU A 18 16.87 -25.12 -31.05
C GLU A 18 16.40 -24.46 -29.75
N PHE A 19 16.78 -25.04 -28.60
CA PHE A 19 16.47 -24.49 -27.28
C PHE A 19 17.15 -23.13 -27.04
N PHE A 20 18.47 -23.04 -27.28
CA PHE A 20 19.20 -21.77 -27.11
C PHE A 20 18.79 -20.72 -28.14
N ALA A 21 18.45 -21.12 -29.38
CA ALA A 21 17.91 -20.23 -30.40
C ALA A 21 16.55 -19.63 -29.98
N ALA A 22 15.67 -20.44 -29.37
CA ALA A 22 14.38 -19.96 -28.86
C ALA A 22 14.57 -18.96 -27.71
N ILE A 23 15.48 -19.22 -26.76
CA ILE A 23 15.82 -18.27 -25.69
C ILE A 23 16.35 -16.95 -26.26
N THR A 24 17.22 -17.02 -27.25
CA THR A 24 17.80 -15.81 -27.91
C THR A 24 16.73 -14.99 -28.63
N LEU A 25 15.75 -15.65 -29.24
CA LEU A 25 14.63 -14.97 -29.89
C LEU A 25 13.76 -14.22 -28.86
N ILE A 26 13.44 -14.87 -27.74
CA ILE A 26 12.66 -14.28 -26.65
C ILE A 26 13.37 -13.08 -26.03
N GLU A 27 14.71 -13.18 -25.83
CA GLU A 27 15.51 -12.05 -25.36
C GLU A 27 15.39 -10.83 -26.31
N LYS A 28 15.45 -11.07 -27.63
CA LYS A 28 15.32 -9.99 -28.63
C LYS A 28 13.92 -9.41 -28.74
N GLU A 29 12.89 -10.25 -28.66
CA GLU A 29 11.49 -9.82 -28.86
C GLU A 29 10.86 -9.26 -27.58
N LYS A 30 11.22 -9.78 -26.42
CA LYS A 30 10.58 -9.46 -25.13
C LYS A 30 11.50 -8.78 -24.13
N GLY A 31 12.79 -8.63 -24.43
CA GLY A 31 13.77 -7.98 -23.53
C GLY A 31 14.08 -8.76 -22.25
N ILE A 32 13.72 -10.06 -22.18
CA ILE A 32 13.97 -10.88 -21.01
C ILE A 32 15.42 -11.36 -21.01
N PRO A 33 16.22 -11.12 -19.96
CA PRO A 33 17.60 -11.56 -19.91
C PRO A 33 17.71 -13.08 -20.06
N ARG A 34 18.63 -13.55 -20.91
CA ARG A 34 18.88 -14.97 -21.14
C ARG A 34 19.28 -15.69 -19.85
N THR A 35 20.12 -15.07 -19.04
CA THR A 35 20.56 -15.60 -17.75
C THR A 35 19.40 -15.92 -16.81
N TYR A 36 18.42 -15.03 -16.72
CA TYR A 36 17.21 -15.23 -15.91
C TYR A 36 16.40 -16.44 -16.39
N MET A 37 16.20 -16.57 -17.71
CA MET A 37 15.47 -17.72 -18.27
C MET A 37 16.20 -19.03 -18.02
N LEU A 38 17.53 -19.07 -18.20
CA LEU A 38 18.35 -20.27 -17.96
C LEU A 38 18.31 -20.68 -16.50
N GLU A 39 18.41 -19.73 -15.58
CA GLU A 39 18.31 -19.98 -14.13
C GLU A 39 16.97 -20.61 -13.75
N LYS A 40 15.86 -20.04 -14.21
CA LYS A 40 14.52 -20.57 -13.95
C LYS A 40 14.32 -21.97 -14.54
N ILE A 41 14.80 -22.20 -15.75
CA ILE A 41 14.72 -23.53 -16.40
C ILE A 41 15.56 -24.55 -15.61
N THR A 42 16.76 -24.17 -15.20
CA THR A 42 17.64 -25.03 -14.39
C THR A 42 16.98 -25.44 -13.09
N GLN A 43 16.41 -24.47 -12.34
CA GLN A 43 15.69 -24.72 -11.09
C GLN A 43 14.47 -25.66 -11.31
N ALA A 44 13.72 -25.42 -12.38
CA ALA A 44 12.56 -26.23 -12.69
C ALA A 44 12.92 -27.68 -13.11
N LEU A 45 14.04 -27.86 -13.82
CA LEU A 45 14.56 -29.20 -14.16
C LEU A 45 15.00 -29.97 -12.92
N ILE A 46 15.70 -29.31 -11.99
CA ILE A 46 16.09 -29.89 -10.70
C ILE A 46 14.86 -30.29 -9.90
N SER A 47 13.85 -29.41 -9.82
CA SER A 47 12.58 -29.68 -9.11
C SER A 47 11.80 -30.84 -9.72
N ALA A 48 11.75 -30.93 -11.06
CA ALA A 48 11.10 -32.03 -11.75
C ALA A 48 11.83 -33.36 -11.48
N TYR A 49 13.16 -33.34 -11.51
CA TYR A 49 13.95 -34.56 -11.24
C TYR A 49 13.80 -35.04 -9.78
N LYS A 50 13.82 -34.11 -8.81
CA LYS A 50 13.61 -34.43 -7.39
C LYS A 50 12.22 -35.06 -7.15
N ARG A 51 11.19 -34.56 -7.82
CA ARG A 51 9.83 -35.11 -7.70
C ARG A 51 9.69 -36.54 -8.24
N ASP A 52 10.44 -36.85 -9.31
CA ASP A 52 10.37 -38.18 -9.95
C ASP A 52 11.28 -39.20 -9.24
N HIS A 53 12.13 -38.76 -8.29
CA HIS A 53 13.07 -39.62 -7.57
C HIS A 53 13.06 -39.31 -6.08
N GLU A 54 12.29 -40.07 -5.33
CA GLU A 54 12.20 -39.96 -3.87
C GLU A 54 13.57 -40.27 -3.22
N GLY A 55 13.97 -39.48 -2.24
CA GLY A 55 15.23 -39.67 -1.51
C GLY A 55 16.43 -38.87 -2.04
N ILE A 56 16.28 -38.09 -3.10
CA ILE A 56 17.29 -37.15 -3.59
C ILE A 56 17.19 -35.83 -2.82
N SER A 57 18.30 -35.45 -2.19
CA SER A 57 18.45 -34.16 -1.48
C SER A 57 18.98 -33.06 -2.42
N ASP A 58 19.63 -32.02 -1.87
CA ASP A 58 20.15 -30.86 -2.63
C ASP A 58 21.47 -31.16 -3.41
N ASN A 59 21.73 -32.41 -3.73
CA ASN A 59 22.93 -32.87 -4.42
C ASN A 59 22.82 -32.90 -5.96
N VAL A 60 21.65 -32.53 -6.53
CA VAL A 60 21.41 -32.45 -7.98
C VAL A 60 21.59 -31.03 -8.48
N PHE A 61 22.30 -30.85 -9.57
CA PHE A 61 22.44 -29.56 -10.24
C PHE A 61 22.45 -29.74 -11.77
N VAL A 62 22.08 -28.68 -12.46
CA VAL A 62 22.01 -28.62 -13.92
C VAL A 62 22.97 -27.51 -14.38
N GLU A 63 23.84 -27.84 -15.33
CA GLU A 63 24.71 -26.89 -15.98
C GLU A 63 24.20 -26.61 -17.41
N ALA A 64 23.87 -25.36 -17.67
CA ALA A 64 23.57 -24.87 -18.99
C ALA A 64 24.78 -24.12 -19.53
N ASN A 65 25.40 -24.64 -20.58
CA ASN A 65 26.54 -24.02 -21.20
C ASN A 65 26.13 -23.33 -22.50
N GLU A 66 26.20 -22.00 -22.50
CA GLU A 66 25.81 -21.16 -23.64
C GLU A 66 26.76 -21.31 -24.83
N ILE A 67 28.07 -21.60 -24.60
CA ILE A 67 29.08 -21.71 -25.64
C ILE A 67 28.92 -23.01 -26.43
N THR A 68 28.63 -24.10 -25.70
CA THR A 68 28.44 -25.42 -26.31
C THR A 68 26.96 -25.72 -26.63
N GLU A 69 26.08 -24.81 -26.28
CA GLU A 69 24.61 -24.96 -26.45
C GLU A 69 24.10 -26.30 -25.88
N THR A 70 24.60 -26.68 -24.67
CA THR A 70 24.26 -27.95 -24.04
C THR A 70 23.71 -27.72 -22.62
N VAL A 71 22.72 -28.55 -22.25
CA VAL A 71 22.20 -28.61 -20.90
C VAL A 71 22.49 -30.00 -20.36
N ARG A 72 23.24 -30.07 -19.26
CA ARG A 72 23.65 -31.33 -18.61
C ARG A 72 23.20 -31.36 -17.16
N MET A 73 22.85 -32.53 -16.67
CA MET A 73 22.45 -32.75 -15.29
C MET A 73 23.49 -33.61 -14.58
N PHE A 74 23.81 -33.22 -13.36
CA PHE A 74 24.84 -33.90 -12.53
C PHE A 74 24.29 -34.14 -11.14
N ILE A 75 24.76 -35.25 -10.53
CA ILE A 75 24.59 -35.52 -9.10
C ILE A 75 25.95 -35.42 -8.44
N LYS A 76 26.04 -34.72 -7.32
CA LYS A 76 27.20 -34.79 -6.40
C LYS A 76 26.99 -35.96 -5.47
N LYS A 77 27.97 -36.86 -5.41
CA LYS A 77 27.99 -37.97 -4.47
C LYS A 77 29.28 -37.97 -3.69
N GLU A 78 29.17 -38.26 -2.41
CA GLU A 78 30.30 -38.46 -1.54
C GLU A 78 30.86 -39.86 -1.73
N ILE A 79 32.20 -40.01 -1.74
CA ILE A 79 32.88 -41.29 -1.89
C ILE A 79 33.02 -41.90 -0.51
N VAL A 80 32.39 -43.07 -0.32
CA VAL A 80 32.41 -43.83 0.94
C VAL A 80 32.93 -45.26 0.71
N GLU A 81 33.34 -45.93 1.78
CA GLU A 81 33.73 -47.36 1.71
C GLU A 81 32.52 -48.25 1.58
N GLU A 82 31.51 -48.03 2.40
CA GLU A 82 30.21 -48.70 2.36
C GLU A 82 29.07 -47.73 2.05
N VAL A 83 28.32 -47.96 0.99
CA VAL A 83 27.20 -47.13 0.56
C VAL A 83 25.99 -47.38 1.43
N THR A 84 25.60 -46.40 2.22
CA THR A 84 24.39 -46.38 3.03
C THR A 84 23.23 -45.82 2.23
N ASN A 85 23.47 -44.73 1.51
CA ASN A 85 22.48 -44.07 0.69
C ASN A 85 22.93 -44.01 -0.79
N PRO A 86 22.34 -44.82 -1.69
CA PRO A 86 22.72 -44.85 -3.10
C PRO A 86 22.53 -43.51 -3.85
N TYR A 87 21.73 -42.57 -3.32
CA TYR A 87 21.45 -41.28 -3.95
C TYR A 87 22.50 -40.23 -3.63
N THR A 88 23.12 -40.30 -2.45
CA THR A 88 24.09 -39.28 -1.98
C THR A 88 25.53 -39.83 -1.96
N GLU A 89 25.70 -41.14 -1.99
CA GLU A 89 26.99 -41.81 -1.81
C GLU A 89 27.36 -42.70 -3.01
N VAL A 90 28.62 -42.95 -3.17
CA VAL A 90 29.19 -43.87 -4.17
C VAL A 90 30.37 -44.64 -3.58
N ALA A 91 30.46 -45.95 -3.88
CA ALA A 91 31.56 -46.74 -3.41
C ALA A 91 32.91 -46.31 -4.01
N LEU A 92 33.98 -46.38 -3.22
CA LEU A 92 35.33 -46.01 -3.64
C LEU A 92 35.76 -46.74 -4.91
N ASP A 93 35.45 -48.02 -5.04
CA ASP A 93 35.81 -48.84 -6.20
C ASP A 93 35.12 -48.37 -7.49
N ASP A 94 33.85 -47.93 -7.39
CA ASP A 94 33.13 -47.39 -8.53
C ASP A 94 33.60 -46.00 -8.90
N ALA A 95 33.94 -45.15 -7.91
CA ALA A 95 34.49 -43.82 -8.12
C ALA A 95 35.87 -43.89 -8.81
N ARG A 96 36.73 -44.85 -8.44
CA ARG A 96 38.06 -45.08 -9.03
C ARG A 96 38.03 -45.52 -10.48
N ARG A 97 36.95 -46.11 -10.96
CA ARG A 97 36.77 -46.42 -12.40
C ARG A 97 36.71 -45.15 -13.26
N SER A 98 36.16 -44.06 -12.71
CA SER A 98 36.05 -42.79 -13.40
C SER A 98 37.13 -41.79 -13.03
N LEU A 99 37.66 -41.87 -11.78
CA LEU A 99 38.69 -40.99 -11.21
C LEU A 99 39.71 -41.88 -10.45
N PRO A 100 40.83 -42.28 -11.06
CA PRO A 100 41.82 -43.16 -10.44
C PRO A 100 42.46 -42.61 -9.14
N SER A 101 42.40 -41.28 -8.93
CA SER A 101 42.96 -40.59 -7.75
C SER A 101 41.96 -40.39 -6.64
N ALA A 102 40.71 -40.92 -6.75
CA ALA A 102 39.65 -40.72 -5.79
C ALA A 102 39.95 -41.29 -4.41
N GLN A 103 39.66 -40.56 -3.35
CA GLN A 103 39.78 -40.96 -1.94
C GLN A 103 38.43 -40.92 -1.23
N THR A 104 38.33 -41.65 -0.13
CA THR A 104 37.14 -41.64 0.73
C THR A 104 36.96 -40.24 1.32
N GLY A 105 35.76 -39.69 1.28
CA GLY A 105 35.43 -38.32 1.69
C GLY A 105 35.48 -37.28 0.54
N ASP A 106 35.94 -37.67 -0.65
CA ASP A 106 35.90 -36.79 -1.81
C ASP A 106 34.48 -36.72 -2.37
N VAL A 107 34.12 -35.59 -3.03
CA VAL A 107 32.85 -35.42 -3.73
C VAL A 107 33.07 -35.56 -5.23
N VAL A 108 32.39 -36.56 -5.81
CA VAL A 108 32.44 -36.82 -7.26
C VAL A 108 31.18 -36.28 -7.93
N ARG A 109 31.32 -35.70 -9.13
CA ARG A 109 30.23 -35.29 -10.00
C ARG A 109 29.94 -36.37 -11.02
N ILE A 110 28.75 -36.93 -11.00
CA ILE A 110 28.32 -37.97 -11.93
C ILE A 110 27.29 -37.40 -12.86
N GLU A 111 27.56 -37.40 -14.16
CA GLU A 111 26.59 -37.01 -15.18
C GLU A 111 25.46 -38.04 -15.25
N ILE A 112 24.24 -37.58 -15.16
CA ILE A 112 23.03 -38.44 -15.26
C ILE A 112 22.26 -38.10 -16.53
N LYS A 113 21.80 -39.15 -17.21
CA LYS A 113 20.93 -39.05 -18.38
C LYS A 113 19.57 -39.72 -18.03
N PRO A 114 18.64 -38.99 -17.39
CA PRO A 114 17.35 -39.55 -17.02
C PRO A 114 16.60 -40.02 -18.25
N ARG A 115 15.88 -41.14 -18.12
CA ARG A 115 14.99 -41.63 -19.17
C ARG A 115 13.88 -40.58 -19.40
N ASN A 116 13.61 -40.20 -20.66
CA ASN A 116 12.68 -39.16 -21.06
C ASN A 116 13.11 -37.72 -20.63
N PHE A 117 14.36 -37.47 -20.22
CA PHE A 117 14.84 -36.15 -19.85
C PHE A 117 14.51 -35.09 -20.91
N GLY A 118 14.73 -35.39 -22.19
CA GLY A 118 14.40 -34.48 -23.27
C GLY A 118 12.94 -34.07 -23.34
N ARG A 119 11.99 -34.98 -23.05
CA ARG A 119 10.55 -34.65 -23.03
C ARG A 119 10.19 -33.79 -21.82
N ILE A 120 10.66 -34.19 -20.64
CA ILE A 120 10.42 -33.46 -19.38
C ILE A 120 11.05 -32.08 -19.48
N ALA A 121 12.31 -31.98 -19.92
CA ALA A 121 13.01 -30.75 -20.10
C ALA A 121 12.30 -29.81 -21.08
N ALA A 122 11.81 -30.30 -22.23
CA ALA A 122 11.09 -29.50 -23.21
C ALA A 122 9.75 -28.97 -22.65
N GLN A 123 9.00 -29.81 -21.93
CA GLN A 123 7.74 -29.38 -21.31
C GLN A 123 7.98 -28.34 -20.20
N THR A 124 8.96 -28.60 -19.34
CA THR A 124 9.35 -27.71 -18.24
C THR A 124 9.89 -26.38 -18.80
N ALA A 125 10.79 -26.45 -19.78
CA ALA A 125 11.30 -25.25 -20.44
C ALA A 125 10.20 -24.40 -21.04
N ARG A 126 9.26 -25.01 -21.76
CA ARG A 126 8.10 -24.30 -22.32
C ARG A 126 7.28 -23.61 -21.24
N GLN A 127 7.00 -24.31 -20.14
CA GLN A 127 6.22 -23.74 -19.03
C GLN A 127 6.96 -22.59 -18.34
N VAL A 128 8.28 -22.74 -18.09
CA VAL A 128 9.12 -21.71 -17.49
C VAL A 128 9.24 -20.50 -18.40
N ILE A 129 9.41 -20.69 -19.70
CA ILE A 129 9.44 -19.61 -20.69
C ILE A 129 8.12 -18.83 -20.67
N ILE A 130 6.97 -19.53 -20.73
CA ILE A 130 5.66 -18.87 -20.66
C ILE A 130 5.48 -18.10 -19.35
N GLN A 131 5.91 -18.69 -18.24
CA GLN A 131 5.87 -18.04 -16.94
C GLN A 131 6.78 -16.82 -16.88
N GLY A 132 8.03 -16.95 -17.33
CA GLY A 132 8.99 -15.83 -17.38
C GLY A 132 8.52 -14.69 -18.28
N MET A 133 7.91 -15.01 -19.42
CA MET A 133 7.29 -13.99 -20.31
C MET A 133 6.17 -13.22 -19.57
N ARG A 134 5.29 -13.92 -18.86
CA ARG A 134 4.22 -13.28 -18.09
C ARG A 134 4.80 -12.41 -16.97
N GLU A 135 5.80 -12.90 -16.24
CA GLU A 135 6.47 -12.12 -15.19
C GLU A 135 7.13 -10.86 -15.75
N ALA A 136 7.79 -10.96 -16.91
CA ALA A 136 8.41 -9.81 -17.56
C ALA A 136 7.36 -8.80 -18.07
N GLU A 137 6.27 -9.28 -18.70
CA GLU A 137 5.14 -8.43 -19.11
C GLU A 137 4.52 -7.73 -17.88
N HIS A 138 4.32 -8.44 -16.78
CA HIS A 138 3.81 -7.87 -15.53
C HIS A 138 4.75 -6.82 -14.94
N ASN A 139 6.06 -7.07 -14.94
CA ASN A 139 7.02 -6.09 -14.45
C ASN A 139 7.07 -4.84 -15.33
N MET A 140 7.05 -5.00 -16.66
CA MET A 140 7.03 -3.88 -17.59
C MET A 140 5.77 -3.02 -17.42
N ILE A 141 4.59 -3.65 -17.29
CA ILE A 141 3.33 -2.96 -17.03
C ILE A 141 3.39 -2.27 -15.65
N TYR A 142 3.91 -2.94 -14.63
CA TYR A 142 4.07 -2.36 -13.29
C TYR A 142 4.95 -1.10 -13.34
N ASP A 143 6.13 -1.17 -13.93
CA ASP A 143 7.07 -0.05 -14.01
C ASP A 143 6.48 1.12 -14.81
N LEU A 144 5.78 0.82 -15.92
CA LEU A 144 5.12 1.82 -16.75
C LEU A 144 4.00 2.55 -15.97
N PHE A 145 3.11 1.81 -15.30
CA PHE A 145 1.98 2.42 -14.61
C PHE A 145 2.35 2.96 -13.22
N SER A 146 3.41 2.46 -12.57
CA SER A 146 3.95 3.04 -11.33
C SER A 146 4.50 4.46 -11.59
N SER A 147 5.10 4.70 -12.75
CA SER A 147 5.50 6.07 -13.15
C SER A 147 4.31 7.00 -13.40
N LYS A 148 3.09 6.45 -13.47
CA LYS A 148 1.82 7.16 -13.68
C LYS A 148 0.97 7.25 -12.41
N GLU A 149 1.50 6.86 -11.27
CA GLU A 149 0.87 7.12 -9.99
C GLU A 149 0.66 8.62 -9.79
N HIS A 150 -0.47 8.96 -9.20
CA HIS A 150 -0.88 10.36 -9.00
C HIS A 150 -1.14 11.17 -10.28
N GLU A 151 -1.25 10.51 -11.42
CA GLU A 151 -1.67 11.14 -12.68
C GLU A 151 -3.12 10.77 -13.04
N MET A 152 -3.67 11.55 -13.96
CA MET A 152 -4.98 11.31 -14.53
C MET A 152 -4.83 10.58 -15.86
N LEU A 153 -5.56 9.47 -16.02
CA LEU A 153 -5.62 8.70 -17.24
C LEU A 153 -7.05 8.61 -17.77
N LEU A 154 -7.17 8.40 -19.08
CA LEU A 154 -8.44 8.07 -19.72
C LEU A 154 -8.62 6.55 -19.72
N GLY A 155 -9.69 6.07 -19.09
CA GLY A 155 -10.06 4.67 -19.06
C GLY A 155 -11.37 4.40 -19.80
N THR A 156 -11.49 3.23 -20.43
CA THR A 156 -12.74 2.75 -21.01
C THR A 156 -13.29 1.64 -20.14
N VAL A 157 -14.53 1.75 -19.69
CA VAL A 157 -15.20 0.75 -18.86
C VAL A 157 -15.40 -0.52 -19.68
N THR A 158 -14.76 -1.61 -19.28
CA THR A 158 -14.84 -2.90 -19.96
C THR A 158 -15.84 -3.83 -19.32
N ARG A 159 -16.03 -3.70 -18.01
CA ARG A 159 -16.92 -4.57 -17.23
C ARG A 159 -17.35 -3.89 -15.94
N ILE A 160 -18.59 -4.16 -15.54
CA ILE A 160 -19.11 -3.81 -14.22
C ILE A 160 -19.50 -5.11 -13.51
N ASP A 161 -19.01 -5.31 -12.29
CA ASP A 161 -19.38 -6.48 -11.49
C ASP A 161 -20.77 -6.29 -10.90
N PRO A 162 -21.76 -7.12 -11.28
CA PRO A 162 -23.15 -6.97 -10.84
C PRO A 162 -23.33 -7.24 -9.34
N ARG A 163 -22.37 -7.89 -8.67
CA ARG A 163 -22.49 -8.24 -7.24
C ARG A 163 -22.13 -7.07 -6.33
N ASN A 164 -21.08 -6.35 -6.67
CA ASN A 164 -20.54 -5.28 -5.82
C ASN A 164 -20.52 -3.91 -6.50
N GLY A 165 -20.86 -3.82 -7.79
CA GLY A 165 -20.83 -2.56 -8.54
C GLY A 165 -19.43 -2.05 -8.91
N ALA A 166 -18.38 -2.81 -8.66
CA ALA A 166 -17.03 -2.42 -9.03
C ALA A 166 -16.87 -2.39 -10.56
N ALA A 167 -16.18 -1.39 -11.08
CA ALA A 167 -15.92 -1.27 -12.49
C ALA A 167 -14.46 -1.65 -12.82
N THR A 168 -14.29 -2.37 -13.92
CA THR A 168 -12.96 -2.60 -14.52
C THR A 168 -12.84 -1.71 -15.73
N LEU A 169 -11.79 -0.93 -15.77
CA LEU A 169 -11.49 -0.02 -16.86
C LEU A 169 -10.23 -0.46 -17.58
N ARG A 170 -10.27 -0.41 -18.90
CA ARG A 170 -9.07 -0.52 -19.71
C ARG A 170 -8.41 0.83 -19.83
N ILE A 171 -7.19 0.96 -19.27
CA ILE A 171 -6.34 2.13 -19.35
C ILE A 171 -5.16 1.85 -20.26
N ALA A 172 -4.66 2.88 -20.94
CA ALA A 172 -3.52 2.75 -21.84
C ALA A 172 -2.49 3.83 -21.54
N SER A 173 -1.22 3.45 -21.61
CA SER A 173 -0.08 4.36 -21.50
C SER A 173 1.11 3.79 -22.27
N GLY A 174 1.88 4.63 -22.96
CA GLY A 174 3.10 4.24 -23.66
C GLY A 174 2.93 3.13 -24.73
N GLY A 175 1.71 2.94 -25.27
CA GLY A 175 1.40 1.87 -26.22
C GLY A 175 0.95 0.55 -25.58
N GLU A 176 1.08 0.41 -24.28
CA GLU A 176 0.60 -0.74 -23.53
C GLU A 176 -0.74 -0.44 -22.84
N SER A 177 -1.55 -1.47 -22.65
CA SER A 177 -2.84 -1.36 -21.98
C SER A 177 -3.00 -2.41 -20.90
N THR A 178 -3.64 -2.02 -19.78
CA THR A 178 -3.95 -2.93 -18.70
C THR A 178 -5.35 -2.71 -18.18
N ASP A 179 -5.88 -3.72 -17.50
CA ASP A 179 -7.15 -3.61 -16.81
C ASP A 179 -6.90 -3.04 -15.40
N ALA A 180 -7.62 -1.99 -15.07
CA ALA A 180 -7.52 -1.28 -13.81
C ALA A 180 -8.83 -1.35 -13.03
N TYR A 181 -8.76 -1.27 -11.72
CA TYR A 181 -9.88 -1.50 -10.83
C TYR A 181 -10.38 -0.19 -10.20
N LEU A 182 -11.68 0.07 -10.38
CA LEU A 182 -12.39 1.18 -9.76
C LEU A 182 -13.40 0.62 -8.75
N ALA A 183 -13.04 0.68 -7.47
CA ALA A 183 -13.88 0.21 -6.37
C ALA A 183 -15.19 1.01 -6.28
N PRO A 184 -16.28 0.46 -5.76
CA PRO A 184 -17.54 1.18 -5.57
C PRO A 184 -17.40 2.41 -4.66
N THR A 185 -16.52 2.34 -3.67
CA THR A 185 -16.17 3.45 -2.75
C THR A 185 -15.44 4.60 -3.44
N GLU A 186 -14.77 4.30 -4.55
CA GLU A 186 -14.00 5.23 -5.36
C GLU A 186 -14.79 5.78 -6.56
N GLN A 187 -16.06 5.39 -6.69
CA GLN A 187 -17.00 5.93 -7.66
C GLN A 187 -17.78 7.09 -7.06
N VAL A 188 -18.08 8.08 -7.88
CA VAL A 188 -18.87 9.24 -7.44
C VAL A 188 -20.33 8.82 -7.22
N ARG A 189 -20.89 9.17 -6.06
CA ARG A 189 -22.28 8.84 -5.74
C ARG A 189 -23.23 9.51 -6.73
N GLY A 190 -24.12 8.71 -7.32
CA GLY A 190 -25.10 9.20 -8.31
C GLY A 190 -24.58 9.26 -9.73
N GLU A 191 -23.28 9.00 -9.98
CA GLU A 191 -22.75 8.85 -11.32
C GLU A 191 -23.18 7.49 -11.91
N VAL A 192 -23.79 7.51 -13.09
CA VAL A 192 -24.19 6.28 -13.77
C VAL A 192 -23.08 5.88 -14.73
N ILE A 193 -22.33 4.85 -14.35
CA ILE A 193 -21.27 4.27 -15.16
C ILE A 193 -21.83 3.10 -15.97
N ARG A 194 -21.53 3.04 -17.25
CA ARG A 194 -21.94 1.96 -18.16
C ARG A 194 -20.75 1.34 -18.86
N GLU A 195 -20.89 0.09 -19.29
CA GLU A 195 -19.88 -0.55 -20.13
C GLU A 195 -19.73 0.21 -21.47
N GLY A 196 -18.50 0.47 -21.86
CA GLY A 196 -18.16 1.27 -23.01
C GLY A 196 -17.93 2.76 -22.73
N ASP A 197 -18.31 3.27 -21.56
CA ASP A 197 -18.07 4.67 -21.20
C ASP A 197 -16.56 4.97 -21.09
N ARG A 198 -16.20 6.19 -21.45
CA ARG A 198 -14.84 6.72 -21.35
C ARG A 198 -14.79 7.71 -20.20
N LEU A 199 -14.00 7.39 -19.19
CA LEU A 199 -13.91 8.16 -17.95
C LEU A 199 -12.46 8.61 -17.71
N LYS A 200 -12.30 9.85 -17.28
CA LYS A 200 -11.03 10.32 -16.70
C LYS A 200 -10.95 9.84 -15.27
N VAL A 201 -9.88 9.15 -14.93
CA VAL A 201 -9.68 8.53 -13.63
C VAL A 201 -8.31 8.87 -13.08
N TYR A 202 -8.23 8.98 -11.76
CA TYR A 202 -6.98 9.22 -11.06
C TYR A 202 -6.35 7.89 -10.66
N VAL A 203 -5.06 7.72 -10.94
CA VAL A 203 -4.29 6.56 -10.50
C VAL A 203 -3.84 6.81 -9.06
N VAL A 204 -4.41 6.06 -8.13
CA VAL A 204 -4.09 6.18 -6.70
C VAL A 204 -2.80 5.45 -6.37
N GLU A 205 -2.72 4.19 -6.80
CA GLU A 205 -1.63 3.30 -6.45
C GLU A 205 -1.54 2.15 -7.46
N VAL A 206 -0.33 1.63 -7.67
CA VAL A 206 -0.09 0.42 -8.47
C VAL A 206 0.51 -0.66 -7.58
N ARG A 207 -0.21 -1.76 -7.37
CA ARG A 207 0.21 -2.87 -6.50
C ARG A 207 0.70 -4.06 -7.30
N ARG A 208 1.73 -4.72 -6.81
CA ARG A 208 2.14 -6.03 -7.32
C ARG A 208 1.22 -7.11 -6.75
N SER A 209 0.70 -7.95 -7.63
CA SER A 209 -0.12 -9.11 -7.26
C SER A 209 0.38 -10.34 -7.99
N THR A 210 0.10 -11.52 -7.45
CA THR A 210 0.44 -12.82 -8.06
C THR A 210 -0.20 -13.03 -9.44
N ARG A 211 -1.30 -12.31 -9.72
CA ARG A 211 -2.02 -12.37 -11.01
C ARG A 211 -1.60 -11.27 -12.00
N GLY A 212 -0.65 -10.41 -11.61
CA GLY A 212 -0.19 -9.28 -12.37
C GLY A 212 -0.35 -7.95 -11.62
N PRO A 213 0.16 -6.84 -12.17
CA PRO A 213 0.02 -5.53 -11.58
C PRO A 213 -1.45 -5.12 -11.49
N GLN A 214 -1.84 -4.60 -10.34
CA GLN A 214 -3.18 -4.09 -10.09
C GLN A 214 -3.13 -2.58 -9.95
N VAL A 215 -3.70 -1.88 -10.92
CA VAL A 215 -3.83 -0.42 -10.89
C VAL A 215 -5.14 -0.06 -10.20
N ILE A 216 -5.04 0.71 -9.13
CA ILE A 216 -6.18 1.17 -8.34
C ILE A 216 -6.54 2.59 -8.78
N LEU A 217 -7.77 2.74 -9.18
CA LEU A 217 -8.30 3.99 -9.71
C LEU A 217 -9.26 4.64 -8.71
N SER A 218 -9.37 5.97 -8.79
CA SER A 218 -10.35 6.75 -8.04
C SER A 218 -10.95 7.86 -8.90
N ARG A 219 -12.25 8.09 -8.71
CA ARG A 219 -12.97 9.28 -9.18
C ARG A 219 -13.37 10.21 -8.02
N THR A 220 -13.16 9.75 -6.77
CA THR A 220 -13.46 10.54 -5.56
C THR A 220 -12.26 11.31 -5.04
N HIS A 221 -11.05 10.90 -5.41
CA HIS A 221 -9.80 11.49 -4.90
C HIS A 221 -9.65 12.98 -5.29
N PRO A 222 -9.21 13.86 -4.37
CA PRO A 222 -8.97 15.30 -4.67
C PRO A 222 -7.96 15.53 -5.79
N GLY A 223 -6.98 14.63 -5.94
CA GLY A 223 -5.99 14.67 -7.00
C GLY A 223 -6.58 14.67 -8.42
N LEU A 224 -7.77 14.08 -8.63
CA LEU A 224 -8.46 14.15 -9.91
C LEU A 224 -8.80 15.60 -10.27
N VAL A 225 -9.35 16.36 -9.31
CA VAL A 225 -9.67 17.78 -9.52
C VAL A 225 -8.41 18.57 -9.84
N LYS A 226 -7.32 18.32 -9.10
CA LYS A 226 -6.02 18.97 -9.37
C LYS A 226 -5.57 18.75 -10.80
N ARG A 227 -5.57 17.49 -11.27
CA ARG A 227 -5.13 17.15 -12.63
C ARG A 227 -6.07 17.69 -13.72
N LEU A 228 -7.37 17.79 -13.44
CA LEU A 228 -8.31 18.41 -14.36
C LEU A 228 -8.01 19.91 -14.52
N PHE A 229 -7.74 20.62 -13.43
CA PHE A 229 -7.34 22.04 -13.50
C PHE A 229 -5.98 22.23 -14.19
N GLU A 230 -4.99 21.38 -13.95
CA GLU A 230 -3.71 21.41 -14.67
C GLU A 230 -3.89 21.22 -16.20
N LEU A 231 -4.89 20.46 -16.62
CA LEU A 231 -5.20 20.28 -18.03
C LEU A 231 -5.90 21.51 -18.66
N GLU A 232 -6.81 22.14 -17.91
CA GLU A 232 -7.67 23.22 -18.42
C GLU A 232 -7.05 24.63 -18.25
N VAL A 233 -6.11 24.78 -17.33
CA VAL A 233 -5.54 26.09 -16.92
C VAL A 233 -4.04 26.12 -17.23
N PRO A 234 -3.62 26.78 -18.33
CA PRO A 234 -2.21 26.84 -18.70
C PRO A 234 -1.32 27.46 -17.61
N GLU A 235 -1.81 28.44 -16.86
CA GLU A 235 -1.11 29.12 -15.79
C GLU A 235 -0.80 28.19 -14.60
N ILE A 236 -1.59 27.11 -14.41
CA ILE A 236 -1.30 26.06 -13.44
C ILE A 236 -0.26 25.08 -14.02
N TYR A 237 -0.38 24.74 -15.30
CA TYR A 237 0.58 23.88 -15.98
C TYR A 237 1.99 24.49 -15.99
N ASP A 238 2.10 25.79 -16.22
CA ASP A 238 3.36 26.53 -16.26
C ASP A 238 3.92 26.85 -14.86
N GLY A 239 3.13 26.59 -13.79
CA GLY A 239 3.52 26.81 -12.41
C GLY A 239 3.42 28.29 -11.94
N THR A 240 2.84 29.18 -12.74
CA THR A 240 2.56 30.57 -12.35
C THR A 240 1.47 30.62 -11.28
N VAL A 241 0.45 29.78 -11.42
CA VAL A 241 -0.61 29.58 -10.44
C VAL A 241 -0.45 28.19 -9.81
N GLU A 242 -0.48 28.13 -8.49
CA GLU A 242 -0.37 26.90 -7.75
C GLU A 242 -1.65 26.58 -6.98
N ILE A 243 -2.04 25.30 -6.99
CA ILE A 243 -3.10 24.77 -6.15
C ILE A 243 -2.47 24.38 -4.81
N ARG A 244 -2.72 25.16 -3.76
CA ARG A 244 -2.16 24.95 -2.42
C ARG A 244 -2.91 23.87 -1.63
N SER A 245 -4.23 23.82 -1.74
CA SER A 245 -5.06 22.88 -1.01
C SER A 245 -6.36 22.59 -1.76
N ILE A 246 -6.90 21.39 -1.56
CA ILE A 246 -8.19 20.96 -2.09
C ILE A 246 -8.97 20.22 -1.00
N ALA A 247 -10.20 20.67 -0.76
CA ALA A 247 -11.17 19.93 0.04
C ALA A 247 -12.34 19.50 -0.84
N ARG A 248 -12.62 18.20 -0.91
CA ARG A 248 -13.60 17.63 -1.84
C ARG A 248 -14.60 16.71 -1.15
N GLU A 249 -15.86 16.90 -1.48
CA GLU A 249 -16.95 15.93 -1.30
C GLU A 249 -17.45 15.54 -2.70
N ALA A 250 -16.93 14.43 -3.20
CA ALA A 250 -17.13 13.99 -4.57
C ALA A 250 -18.61 13.88 -4.95
N GLY A 251 -18.96 14.44 -6.11
CA GLY A 251 -20.33 14.49 -6.62
C GLY A 251 -21.21 15.57 -5.99
N SER A 252 -20.69 16.36 -5.04
CA SER A 252 -21.44 17.43 -4.37
C SER A 252 -20.74 18.77 -4.51
N ARG A 253 -19.64 18.98 -3.77
CA ARG A 253 -18.94 20.27 -3.76
C ARG A 253 -17.45 20.10 -3.47
N SER A 254 -16.64 20.93 -4.12
CA SER A 254 -15.20 21.03 -3.89
C SER A 254 -14.78 22.47 -3.63
N LYS A 255 -13.82 22.66 -2.74
CA LYS A 255 -13.15 23.94 -2.52
C LYS A 255 -11.68 23.82 -2.92
N LEU A 256 -11.20 24.81 -3.67
CA LEU A 256 -9.88 24.85 -4.24
C LEU A 256 -9.18 26.13 -3.82
N ALA A 257 -8.07 26.02 -3.07
CA ALA A 257 -7.26 27.16 -2.69
C ALA A 257 -6.12 27.35 -3.70
N VAL A 258 -6.07 28.51 -4.34
CA VAL A 258 -5.09 28.85 -5.37
C VAL A 258 -4.27 30.07 -4.97
N TRP A 259 -3.02 30.05 -5.38
CA TRP A 259 -2.04 31.11 -5.14
C TRP A 259 -1.27 31.40 -6.42
N SER A 260 -0.83 32.62 -6.61
CA SER A 260 0.01 33.00 -7.75
C SER A 260 1.39 33.45 -7.28
N SER A 261 2.42 33.00 -7.98
CA SER A 261 3.80 33.49 -7.80
C SER A 261 4.01 34.87 -8.42
N ASP A 262 3.17 35.29 -9.37
CA ASP A 262 3.21 36.61 -10.02
C ASP A 262 2.04 37.44 -9.49
N GLU A 263 2.34 38.60 -8.91
CA GLU A 263 1.36 39.53 -8.37
C GLU A 263 0.40 40.10 -9.44
N ASN A 264 0.83 40.12 -10.72
CA ASN A 264 0.02 40.61 -11.83
C ASN A 264 -1.00 39.59 -12.33
N VAL A 265 -0.90 38.31 -11.88
CA VAL A 265 -1.80 37.24 -12.28
C VAL A 265 -2.82 36.96 -11.19
N ASP A 266 -4.10 37.24 -11.48
CA ASP A 266 -5.19 36.81 -10.60
C ASP A 266 -5.38 35.30 -10.66
N PRO A 267 -5.06 34.55 -9.58
CA PRO A 267 -5.16 33.09 -9.60
C PRO A 267 -6.60 32.60 -9.72
N ILE A 268 -7.58 33.34 -9.18
CA ILE A 268 -9.02 32.97 -9.29
C ILE A 268 -9.48 33.16 -10.74
N GLY A 269 -9.18 34.33 -11.32
CA GLY A 269 -9.56 34.65 -12.70
C GLY A 269 -8.96 33.67 -13.71
N ALA A 270 -7.70 33.27 -13.52
CA ALA A 270 -7.03 32.26 -14.35
C ALA A 270 -7.75 30.91 -14.32
N CYS A 271 -8.15 30.44 -13.14
CA CYS A 271 -8.87 29.17 -12.97
C CYS A 271 -10.32 29.22 -13.47
N VAL A 272 -11.02 30.33 -13.27
CA VAL A 272 -12.40 30.50 -13.74
C VAL A 272 -12.44 30.59 -15.26
N GLY A 273 -11.52 31.36 -15.84
CA GLY A 273 -11.44 31.60 -17.28
C GLY A 273 -12.54 32.54 -17.82
N PRO A 274 -12.49 32.89 -19.12
CA PRO A 274 -13.47 33.77 -19.75
C PRO A 274 -14.89 33.24 -19.60
N LYS A 275 -15.77 34.00 -18.95
CA LYS A 275 -17.18 33.62 -18.67
C LYS A 275 -17.32 32.27 -17.96
N GLY A 276 -16.34 31.87 -17.18
CA GLY A 276 -16.35 30.59 -16.44
C GLY A 276 -16.08 29.36 -17.30
N SER A 277 -15.55 29.52 -18.52
CA SER A 277 -15.39 28.39 -19.44
C SER A 277 -14.50 27.28 -18.89
N ARG A 278 -13.37 27.62 -18.26
CA ARG A 278 -12.40 26.63 -17.75
C ARG A 278 -13.00 25.84 -16.57
N VAL A 279 -13.54 26.52 -15.57
CA VAL A 279 -14.17 25.85 -14.42
C VAL A 279 -15.37 25.02 -14.84
N ASN A 280 -16.18 25.49 -15.82
CA ASN A 280 -17.33 24.74 -16.32
C ASN A 280 -16.93 23.44 -17.04
N ASN A 281 -15.80 23.42 -17.77
CA ASN A 281 -15.27 22.21 -18.37
C ASN A 281 -14.93 21.16 -17.29
N VAL A 282 -14.30 21.59 -16.18
CA VAL A 282 -13.99 20.72 -15.06
C VAL A 282 -15.27 20.23 -14.37
N VAL A 283 -16.25 21.11 -14.13
CA VAL A 283 -17.56 20.77 -13.55
C VAL A 283 -18.31 19.75 -14.41
N ALA A 284 -18.30 19.92 -15.73
CA ALA A 284 -18.92 18.98 -16.68
C ALA A 284 -18.29 17.57 -16.61
N GLU A 285 -16.97 17.50 -16.47
CA GLU A 285 -16.24 16.22 -16.32
C GLU A 285 -16.54 15.51 -14.99
N LEU A 286 -16.76 16.28 -13.92
CA LEU A 286 -17.06 15.77 -12.57
C LEU A 286 -18.56 15.49 -12.33
N GLY A 287 -19.40 15.57 -13.35
CA GLY A 287 -20.83 15.26 -13.23
C GLY A 287 -21.62 16.33 -12.47
N SER A 288 -21.33 17.61 -12.69
CA SER A 288 -22.01 18.78 -12.08
C SER A 288 -21.65 19.02 -10.60
N GLU A 289 -20.50 18.57 -10.14
CA GLU A 289 -19.93 18.90 -8.84
C GLU A 289 -19.65 20.41 -8.76
N LYS A 290 -20.12 21.10 -7.72
CA LYS A 290 -19.89 22.54 -7.54
C LYS A 290 -18.45 22.80 -7.10
N ILE A 291 -17.79 23.79 -7.72
CA ILE A 291 -16.40 24.13 -7.40
C ILE A 291 -16.31 25.59 -6.94
N ASP A 292 -15.83 25.79 -5.72
CA ASP A 292 -15.50 27.11 -5.18
C ASP A 292 -13.99 27.31 -5.25
N ILE A 293 -13.57 28.34 -5.97
CA ILE A 293 -12.15 28.73 -6.10
C ILE A 293 -11.87 29.88 -5.15
N ILE A 294 -10.87 29.70 -4.29
CA ILE A 294 -10.56 30.57 -3.15
C ILE A 294 -9.10 31.01 -3.27
N LYS A 295 -8.84 32.29 -3.00
CA LYS A 295 -7.48 32.80 -2.91
C LYS A 295 -6.84 32.30 -1.62
N TYR A 296 -5.70 31.62 -1.76
CA TYR A 296 -4.87 31.25 -0.62
C TYR A 296 -4.22 32.48 0.01
N SER A 297 -4.10 32.50 1.32
CA SER A 297 -3.36 33.52 2.09
C SER A 297 -2.54 32.83 3.18
N ASP A 298 -1.35 33.36 3.45
CA ASP A 298 -0.51 32.92 4.57
C ASP A 298 -1.06 33.39 5.91
N ASP A 299 -1.89 34.48 5.91
CA ASP A 299 -2.65 34.90 7.09
C ASP A 299 -3.81 33.92 7.35
N PRO A 300 -3.82 33.22 8.50
CA PRO A 300 -4.88 32.29 8.83
C PRO A 300 -6.27 32.93 8.86
N ALA A 301 -6.38 34.16 9.36
CA ALA A 301 -7.66 34.84 9.47
C ALA A 301 -8.24 35.15 8.09
N ALA A 302 -7.43 35.72 7.20
CA ALA A 302 -7.83 36.00 5.82
C ALA A 302 -8.15 34.70 5.05
N TYR A 303 -7.37 33.62 5.25
CA TYR A 303 -7.58 32.35 4.56
C TYR A 303 -8.86 31.64 5.02
N VAL A 304 -9.13 31.61 6.33
CA VAL A 304 -10.37 31.05 6.89
C VAL A 304 -11.58 31.85 6.42
N ALA A 305 -11.51 33.21 6.45
CA ALA A 305 -12.58 34.05 5.94
C ALA A 305 -12.90 33.75 4.47
N ALA A 306 -11.88 33.73 3.61
CA ALA A 306 -12.05 33.41 2.19
C ALA A 306 -12.60 31.98 1.98
N SER A 307 -12.22 31.02 2.81
CA SER A 307 -12.64 29.61 2.69
C SER A 307 -14.13 29.40 2.95
N LEU A 308 -14.79 30.29 3.69
CA LEU A 308 -16.21 30.22 3.97
C LEU A 308 -17.09 30.78 2.84
N SER A 309 -16.47 31.34 1.79
CA SER A 309 -17.23 31.76 0.59
C SER A 309 -18.23 30.66 0.17
N PRO A 310 -19.49 31.05 -0.24
CA PRO A 310 -19.97 32.38 -0.58
C PRO A 310 -20.54 33.18 0.59
N ALA A 311 -20.36 32.79 1.86
CA ALA A 311 -20.83 33.56 3.01
C ALA A 311 -19.90 34.75 3.29
N ASP A 312 -20.49 35.87 3.67
CA ASP A 312 -19.75 37.03 4.13
C ASP A 312 -19.33 36.87 5.59
N VAL A 313 -18.06 37.09 5.89
CA VAL A 313 -17.47 36.97 7.22
C VAL A 313 -17.15 38.34 7.75
N LEU A 314 -17.55 38.65 8.98
CA LEU A 314 -17.26 39.91 9.64
C LEU A 314 -15.89 39.93 10.30
N SER A 315 -15.57 38.88 11.04
CA SER A 315 -14.26 38.76 11.69
C SER A 315 -13.86 37.30 11.87
N VAL A 316 -12.55 37.07 11.88
CA VAL A 316 -11.96 35.76 12.22
C VAL A 316 -10.90 35.97 13.26
N THR A 317 -11.00 35.30 14.39
CA THR A 317 -10.07 35.36 15.50
C THR A 317 -9.39 34.01 15.66
N PRO A 318 -8.12 33.87 15.26
CA PRO A 318 -7.34 32.65 15.55
C PRO A 318 -7.12 32.54 17.06
N LEU A 319 -7.24 31.31 17.59
CA LEU A 319 -6.98 31.05 19.01
C LEU A 319 -5.51 30.64 19.18
N GLU A 320 -4.81 31.34 20.09
CA GLU A 320 -3.41 31.08 20.39
C GLU A 320 -3.18 29.65 20.91
N GLY A 321 -2.09 29.03 20.46
CA GLY A 321 -1.71 27.67 20.89
C GLY A 321 -2.53 26.51 20.28
N SER A 322 -3.55 26.81 19.45
CA SER A 322 -4.37 25.80 18.78
C SER A 322 -4.61 26.13 17.31
N LYS A 323 -4.82 25.09 16.48
CA LYS A 323 -5.30 25.28 15.10
C LYS A 323 -6.83 25.45 15.09
N SER A 324 -7.32 26.47 15.79
CA SER A 324 -8.75 26.78 15.88
C SER A 324 -8.98 28.25 15.60
N CYS A 325 -10.12 28.56 14.99
CA CYS A 325 -10.53 29.93 14.70
C CYS A 325 -11.99 30.11 15.08
N ARG A 326 -12.32 31.24 15.69
CA ARG A 326 -13.67 31.74 15.90
C ARG A 326 -14.04 32.67 14.76
N VAL A 327 -15.17 32.40 14.14
CA VAL A 327 -15.65 33.18 12.97
C VAL A 327 -16.99 33.80 13.28
N MET A 328 -17.07 35.12 13.18
CA MET A 328 -18.29 35.88 13.35
C MET A 328 -18.88 36.23 12.00
N VAL A 329 -20.15 35.90 11.82
CA VAL A 329 -20.90 36.19 10.59
C VAL A 329 -22.17 36.97 10.92
N PRO A 330 -22.74 37.73 9.95
CA PRO A 330 -24.06 38.30 10.10
C PRO A 330 -25.13 37.20 10.35
N ASP A 331 -26.18 37.52 11.08
CA ASP A 331 -27.24 36.54 11.43
C ASP A 331 -27.90 35.92 10.21
N ASP A 332 -28.06 36.67 9.13
CA ASP A 332 -28.61 36.20 7.85
C ASP A 332 -27.63 35.30 7.07
N GLN A 333 -26.31 35.35 7.35
CA GLN A 333 -25.28 34.59 6.67
C GLN A 333 -24.94 33.29 7.40
N LEU A 334 -25.39 33.09 8.64
CA LEU A 334 -25.00 31.92 9.45
C LEU A 334 -25.32 30.59 8.75
N SER A 335 -26.56 30.47 8.22
CA SER A 335 -26.97 29.26 7.48
C SER A 335 -26.16 29.02 6.22
N LEU A 336 -25.68 30.08 5.55
CA LEU A 336 -24.84 29.98 4.36
C LEU A 336 -23.40 29.60 4.74
N ALA A 337 -22.89 30.18 5.82
CA ALA A 337 -21.54 29.89 6.34
C ALA A 337 -21.42 28.41 6.80
N ILE A 338 -22.43 27.90 7.47
CA ILE A 338 -22.51 26.49 7.87
C ILE A 338 -22.74 25.59 6.64
N GLY A 339 -23.70 26.00 5.77
CA GLY A 339 -24.13 25.25 4.62
C GLY A 339 -25.06 24.07 4.96
N LYS A 340 -25.60 23.41 3.92
CA LYS A 340 -26.47 22.23 4.08
C LYS A 340 -25.69 21.13 4.80
N GLU A 341 -26.22 20.62 5.91
CA GLU A 341 -25.61 19.57 6.73
C GLU A 341 -24.17 19.90 7.19
N GLY A 342 -23.82 21.19 7.31
CA GLY A 342 -22.48 21.63 7.70
C GLY A 342 -21.42 21.48 6.60
N GLN A 343 -21.83 21.29 5.35
CA GLN A 343 -20.91 21.02 4.22
C GLN A 343 -19.91 22.15 4.00
N ASN A 344 -20.38 23.42 4.00
CA ASN A 344 -19.50 24.54 3.74
C ASN A 344 -18.43 24.70 4.83
N ALA A 345 -18.84 24.66 6.09
CA ALA A 345 -17.92 24.72 7.24
C ALA A 345 -16.94 23.54 7.27
N ARG A 346 -17.43 22.30 7.01
CA ARG A 346 -16.59 21.10 6.98
C ARG A 346 -15.55 21.15 5.85
N LEU A 347 -15.92 21.61 4.65
CA LEU A 347 -15.00 21.78 3.53
C LEU A 347 -13.99 22.88 3.83
N ALA A 348 -14.41 24.00 4.42
CA ALA A 348 -13.51 25.09 4.82
C ALA A 348 -12.49 24.60 5.87
N ALA A 349 -12.94 23.86 6.88
CA ALA A 349 -12.04 23.28 7.89
C ALA A 349 -11.03 22.30 7.28
N LYS A 350 -11.46 21.43 6.35
CA LYS A 350 -10.55 20.51 5.64
C LYS A 350 -9.57 21.23 4.73
N LEU A 351 -10.00 22.33 4.08
CA LEU A 351 -9.18 23.12 3.16
C LEU A 351 -8.06 23.87 3.90
N THR A 352 -8.42 24.49 5.03
CA THR A 352 -7.51 25.35 5.80
C THR A 352 -6.70 24.59 6.83
N GLY A 353 -7.21 23.42 7.28
CA GLY A 353 -6.61 22.64 8.37
C GLY A 353 -6.89 23.21 9.77
N TYR A 354 -7.80 24.20 9.87
CA TYR A 354 -8.24 24.79 11.13
C TYR A 354 -9.60 24.23 11.56
N LYS A 355 -9.79 24.10 12.87
CA LYS A 355 -11.12 23.90 13.45
C LYS A 355 -11.80 25.26 13.44
N ILE A 356 -12.96 25.33 12.78
CA ILE A 356 -13.70 26.58 12.59
C ILE A 356 -14.97 26.54 13.44
N ASP A 357 -15.09 27.46 14.39
CA ASP A 357 -16.29 27.71 15.17
C ASP A 357 -17.00 28.96 14.63
N ILE A 358 -18.23 28.78 14.15
CA ILE A 358 -18.97 29.83 13.46
C ILE A 358 -20.17 30.21 14.31
N LYS A 359 -20.23 31.49 14.73
CA LYS A 359 -21.37 32.04 15.44
C LYS A 359 -21.88 33.34 14.76
N SER A 360 -23.13 33.62 14.90
CA SER A 360 -23.70 34.91 14.46
C SER A 360 -23.36 36.01 15.44
N VAL A 361 -23.51 37.25 15.01
CA VAL A 361 -23.29 38.44 15.87
C VAL A 361 -24.13 38.34 17.15
N SER A 362 -25.38 37.92 17.02
CA SER A 362 -26.30 37.80 18.17
C SER A 362 -25.91 36.68 19.15
N ALA A 363 -25.17 35.65 18.69
CA ALA A 363 -24.70 34.53 19.52
C ALA A 363 -23.23 34.68 19.97
N ALA A 364 -22.53 35.76 19.57
CA ALA A 364 -21.11 35.92 19.88
C ALA A 364 -20.85 36.12 21.38
N HIS A 365 -21.80 36.59 22.16
CA HIS A 365 -21.69 36.72 23.62
C HIS A 365 -21.48 35.35 24.32
N GLU A 366 -21.89 34.24 23.71
CA GLU A 366 -21.61 32.90 24.26
C GLU A 366 -20.13 32.57 24.35
N TRP A 367 -19.29 33.14 23.47
CA TRP A 367 -17.84 32.97 23.59
C TRP A 367 -17.23 33.74 24.74
N GLU A 368 -17.80 34.92 25.07
CA GLU A 368 -17.37 35.71 26.21
C GLU A 368 -17.70 34.98 27.52
N GLU A 369 -18.86 34.30 27.57
CA GLU A 369 -19.26 33.45 28.71
C GLU A 369 -18.38 32.21 28.82
N GLU A 370 -18.07 31.53 27.70
CA GLU A 370 -17.16 30.37 27.65
C GLU A 370 -15.74 30.75 28.08
N ASP A 371 -15.21 31.90 27.62
CA ASP A 371 -13.88 32.38 27.97
C ASP A 371 -13.81 32.80 29.45
N ALA A 372 -14.86 33.42 29.99
CA ALA A 372 -14.95 33.76 31.39
C ALA A 372 -14.97 32.49 32.29
N ALA A 373 -15.75 31.50 31.91
CA ALA A 373 -15.81 30.21 32.62
C ALA A 373 -14.46 29.46 32.57
N ALA A 374 -13.81 29.44 31.40
CA ALA A 374 -12.50 28.81 31.26
C ALA A 374 -11.41 29.54 32.08
N ALA A 375 -11.46 30.87 32.14
CA ALA A 375 -10.55 31.66 32.95
C ALA A 375 -10.75 31.42 34.45
N GLU A 376 -12.00 31.29 34.88
CA GLU A 376 -12.32 30.95 36.30
C GLU A 376 -11.84 29.54 36.65
N GLU A 377 -12.03 28.56 35.80
CA GLU A 377 -11.54 27.19 35.97
C GLU A 377 -10.00 27.13 36.02
N ALA A 378 -9.34 27.83 35.11
CA ALA A 378 -7.88 27.93 35.08
C ALA A 378 -7.32 28.58 36.35
N ALA A 379 -7.95 29.67 36.82
CA ALA A 379 -7.58 30.31 38.08
C ALA A 379 -7.79 29.38 39.30
N ARG A 380 -8.86 28.60 39.29
CA ARG A 380 -9.10 27.60 40.33
C ARG A 380 -8.06 26.47 40.36
N LEU A 381 -7.67 25.97 39.18
CA LEU A 381 -6.65 24.94 39.03
C LEU A 381 -5.26 25.50 39.45
N ALA A 382 -4.94 26.73 39.07
CA ALA A 382 -3.70 27.38 39.50
C ALA A 382 -3.65 27.56 41.03
N ALA A 383 -4.73 27.98 41.65
CA ALA A 383 -4.83 28.10 43.11
C ALA A 383 -4.70 26.77 43.81
N LEU A 384 -5.23 25.68 43.24
CA LEU A 384 -5.05 24.32 43.79
C LEU A 384 -3.60 23.88 43.67
N ALA A 385 -2.93 24.11 42.55
CA ALA A 385 -1.53 23.77 42.34
C ALA A 385 -0.60 24.56 43.30
N GLU A 386 -0.89 25.86 43.53
CA GLU A 386 -0.17 26.67 44.52
C GLU A 386 -0.38 26.16 45.94
N ALA A 387 -1.60 25.70 46.28
CA ALA A 387 -1.89 25.13 47.58
C ALA A 387 -1.21 23.77 47.81
N GLU A 388 -1.14 22.91 46.78
CA GLU A 388 -0.38 21.66 46.80
C GLU A 388 1.12 21.91 46.97
N ALA A 389 1.68 22.85 46.21
CA ALA A 389 3.10 23.22 46.34
C ALA A 389 3.45 23.81 47.71
N ALA A 390 2.54 24.57 48.33
CA ALA A 390 2.72 25.09 49.67
C ALA A 390 2.67 23.98 50.75
N LEU A 391 1.89 22.92 50.56
CA LEU A 391 1.83 21.76 51.45
C LEU A 391 3.10 20.90 51.35
N ASP A 392 3.68 20.78 50.13
CA ASP A 392 4.93 20.06 49.92
C ASP A 392 6.13 20.82 50.56
N ASP A 393 6.15 22.16 50.50
CA ASP A 393 7.16 23.01 51.11
C ASP A 393 7.08 22.94 52.67
N GLU A 394 5.85 22.91 53.29
CA GLU A 394 5.66 22.71 54.70
C GLU A 394 6.05 21.29 55.16
N ALA A 395 5.92 20.27 54.27
CA ALA A 395 6.34 18.91 54.60
C ALA A 395 7.88 18.75 54.57
N GLU A 396 8.59 19.42 53.63
CA GLU A 396 10.06 19.46 53.62
C GLU A 396 10.66 20.22 54.82
N ASP A 397 10.03 21.30 55.31
CA ASP A 397 10.47 22.05 56.48
C ASP A 397 10.25 21.24 57.78
N LEU A 398 9.23 20.37 57.83
CA LEU A 398 9.00 19.48 59.00
C LEU A 398 10.00 18.31 59.06
N ASP A 399 10.47 17.83 57.90
CA ASP A 399 11.49 16.77 57.86
C ASP A 399 12.91 17.32 58.11
N ALA A 400 13.16 18.60 57.81
CA ALA A 400 14.41 19.28 58.14
C ALA A 400 14.57 19.69 59.59
N ALA A 401 13.48 19.68 60.39
CA ALA A 401 13.47 20.01 61.84
C ALA A 401 13.60 18.78 62.74
N ALA A 402 13.65 17.57 62.22
CA ALA A 402 13.91 16.35 62.94
C ALA A 402 15.43 16.10 63.06
N ASP A 403 16.04 16.69 64.08
CA ASP A 403 17.44 16.44 64.48
C ASP A 403 17.57 15.02 65.09
N PRO A 404 18.42 14.12 64.56
CA PRO A 404 18.49 12.72 64.98
C PRO A 404 19.52 12.51 66.13
N ASP A 405 19.80 13.52 66.93
CA ASP A 405 20.81 13.37 68.04
C ASP A 405 20.28 13.73 69.40
N ASP A 406 19.29 13.01 69.90
CA ASP A 406 19.07 12.89 71.33
C ASP A 406 18.31 11.59 71.71
N GLY A 407 19.05 10.47 71.72
CA GLY A 407 18.58 9.17 72.21
C GLY A 407 19.31 8.78 73.49
N PRO A 408 18.60 8.48 74.60
CA PRO A 408 19.27 8.06 75.81
C PRO A 408 19.80 6.62 75.71
N ASP A 409 21.05 6.52 76.06
CA ASP A 409 21.86 5.35 76.32
C ASP A 409 21.11 4.27 77.16
N LEU A 410 20.93 3.06 76.60
CA LEU A 410 20.54 1.86 77.36
C LEU A 410 21.48 0.70 77.05
N PRO A 411 21.85 -0.15 78.02
CA PRO A 411 23.02 -1.01 77.92
C PRO A 411 22.81 -2.27 77.10
N GLU A 412 23.95 -2.72 76.60
CA GLU A 412 24.16 -3.98 75.85
C GLU A 412 23.81 -5.18 76.74
N ASP A 413 23.01 -6.12 76.21
CA ASP A 413 23.07 -7.52 76.57
C ASP A 413 23.06 -8.43 75.41
N ASP A 414 24.13 -9.19 75.38
CA ASP A 414 24.55 -10.27 74.51
C ASP A 414 23.51 -11.40 74.48
N ASP A 415 23.12 -11.91 73.29
CA ASP A 415 23.25 -13.35 73.02
C ASP A 415 22.70 -13.74 71.60
N SER A 416 23.63 -14.28 70.85
CA SER A 416 23.52 -15.40 69.92
C SER A 416 22.45 -15.42 68.86
N ALA A 417 22.99 -15.48 67.65
CA ALA A 417 22.46 -15.95 66.36
C ALA A 417 21.87 -17.40 66.40
N PRO A 418 21.31 -18.03 65.34
CA PRO A 418 21.45 -17.70 63.92
C PRO A 418 20.23 -17.97 63.02
N ALA A 419 20.42 -17.54 61.82
CA ALA A 419 20.02 -18.14 60.50
C ALA A 419 18.51 -18.38 60.20
N ASP A 420 17.96 -17.97 59.15
CA ASP A 420 18.07 -18.42 57.76
C ASP A 420 16.84 -17.94 56.94
N ALA A 421 17.14 -17.67 55.73
CA ALA A 421 16.33 -17.91 54.56
C ALA A 421 15.27 -16.92 54.07
N ALA A 422 15.62 -16.47 52.93
CA ALA A 422 14.86 -16.35 51.68
C ALA A 422 14.03 -15.07 51.50
N LYS A 423 14.46 -14.20 50.68
CA LYS A 423 14.44 -14.18 49.18
C LYS A 423 13.06 -14.12 48.56
N GLU A 424 13.03 -13.14 47.66
CA GLU A 424 12.23 -13.08 46.42
C GLU A 424 10.81 -12.53 46.58
N THR A 425 10.34 -11.66 45.73
CA THR A 425 10.60 -11.11 44.40
C THR A 425 9.62 -9.97 44.18
N ALA A 426 10.03 -8.85 43.66
CA ALA A 426 9.97 -8.39 42.30
C ALA A 426 8.63 -8.54 41.57
N ALA A 427 8.10 -7.39 41.19
CA ALA A 427 7.54 -6.94 39.93
C ALA A 427 6.71 -7.92 39.08
N GLU A 428 5.60 -7.40 38.60
CA GLU A 428 5.11 -7.42 37.23
C GLU A 428 3.64 -7.07 37.22
N ALA A 429 3.28 -5.97 36.58
CA ALA A 429 2.89 -5.89 35.17
C ALA A 429 1.49 -6.42 34.88
N GLU A 430 0.63 -5.51 34.54
CA GLU A 430 -0.72 -5.66 34.03
C GLU A 430 -0.76 -6.42 32.70
N GLU A 431 -1.69 -7.36 32.64
CA GLU A 431 -2.24 -7.86 31.38
C GLU A 431 -3.77 -7.88 31.45
N ALA A 432 -4.38 -7.32 30.45
CA ALA A 432 -5.82 -7.29 30.24
C ALA A 432 -6.33 -8.66 29.75
N PRO A 433 -7.57 -9.08 30.08
CA PRO A 433 -8.08 -10.37 29.64
C PRO A 433 -8.74 -10.30 28.27
N ASP A 434 -8.29 -11.21 27.44
CA ASP A 434 -8.93 -11.69 26.23
C ASP A 434 -10.17 -12.51 26.58
N ALA A 435 -11.30 -12.23 25.92
CA ALA A 435 -12.51 -13.00 26.02
C ALA A 435 -12.54 -14.02 24.88
N GLY A 436 -12.25 -15.28 25.23
CA GLY A 436 -12.34 -16.43 24.36
C GLY A 436 -13.77 -16.81 24.02
N ASP A 437 -13.88 -17.19 22.79
CA ASP A 437 -14.91 -17.87 22.05
C ASP A 437 -15.04 -19.35 22.49
N GLN A 438 -16.27 -19.85 22.53
CA GLN A 438 -16.62 -21.27 22.40
C GLN A 438 -17.90 -21.37 21.55
N ALA A 439 -17.74 -21.81 20.37
CA ALA A 439 -17.96 -23.06 19.68
C ALA A 439 -19.29 -23.81 20.00
N ASP A 440 -19.78 -24.38 18.92
CA ASP A 440 -20.65 -25.53 18.70
C ASP A 440 -22.08 -25.28 18.26
N GLY A 441 -22.36 -25.93 17.14
CA GLY A 441 -23.71 -26.30 16.75
C GLY A 441 -23.92 -26.47 15.26
N GLU A 442 -23.50 -27.64 14.77
CA GLU A 442 -24.05 -28.27 13.54
C GLU A 442 -25.56 -28.20 13.50
N THR A 443 -26.09 -28.01 12.32
CA THR A 443 -27.15 -28.83 11.74
C THR A 443 -27.49 -28.34 10.33
N GLU A 444 -27.20 -29.17 9.34
CA GLU A 444 -28.04 -29.29 8.15
C GLU A 444 -29.41 -29.88 8.57
N PRO A 445 -30.46 -29.60 7.78
CA PRO A 445 -30.93 -30.69 6.95
C PRO A 445 -31.37 -30.30 5.53
N GLU A 446 -31.27 -31.34 4.70
CA GLU A 446 -31.89 -31.60 3.40
C GLU A 446 -33.39 -31.29 3.35
N ALA A 447 -33.82 -31.06 2.16
CA ALA A 447 -34.89 -31.77 1.43
C ALA A 447 -35.69 -30.83 0.52
N GLU A 448 -35.64 -31.19 -0.74
CA GLU A 448 -36.77 -31.53 -1.64
C GLU A 448 -37.88 -30.50 -1.80
N ALA A 449 -38.33 -30.20 -2.93
CA ALA A 449 -38.74 -30.86 -4.14
C ALA A 449 -39.66 -29.92 -4.94
N GLU A 450 -39.59 -30.08 -6.23
CA GLU A 450 -40.69 -30.07 -7.21
C GLU A 450 -41.53 -28.81 -7.44
N ALA A 451 -41.39 -28.38 -8.66
CA ALA A 451 -42.36 -28.49 -9.78
C ALA A 451 -43.39 -27.35 -9.87
N ASP A 452 -43.50 -26.78 -10.90
CA ASP A 452 -44.42 -26.80 -12.03
C ASP A 452 -44.67 -25.43 -12.64
N ALA A 453 -44.31 -25.33 -13.88
CA ALA A 453 -45.16 -25.11 -15.05
C ALA A 453 -45.93 -23.79 -15.20
N GLN A 454 -45.72 -23.22 -16.37
CA GLN A 454 -46.66 -22.50 -17.24
C GLN A 454 -47.10 -21.05 -16.88
N ALA A 455 -46.55 -20.14 -17.62
CA ALA A 455 -47.22 -19.37 -18.68
C ALA A 455 -46.20 -18.43 -19.37
#